data_71c5e7e380adff84f7cb300eb4c0b6a0
#
_entry.id   71c5e7e380adff84f7cb300eb4c0b6a0
#
_cell.length_a   1.000
_cell.length_b   1.000
_cell.length_c   1.000
_cell.angle_alpha   90.00
_cell.angle_beta   90.00
_cell.angle_gamma   90.00
#
_symmetry.space_group_name_H-M   'P 1'
#
loop_
_entity.id
_entity.type
_entity.pdbx_description
1 polymer ?
#
loop_
_entity_poly.entity_id
_entity_poly.type
_entity_poly.pdbx_seq_one_letter_code
_entity_poly.pdbx_strand_id
1 'polypeptide(L)'
;MLDPARYVILSILVASISVGAPLDVKQSASTEKEKPASEEEKGAKFEYQPPPPVVTEHTMTLSAGKTLNYKAITGYLLIRDTKQEAEPDKNSGRESPQDQLDPSKGKPKAQIFFVAYILDGVDDAATRPVTFAFNGGPGSASVWLHMGGIGPRCVVLSDRGEALPPPAKIADNESTWLERTDLVFIDPVSTGFSRPVRGEDPKQFYGYKQDLASIGDFIRIWTTRYSRWSSPKILAGESYGTTRAAGLSEYLQDRYGMYVNGIVLISSVLNFQTLAFEPGNDVPYPLYLPTYAAAAWYHKRLPLDLQQLPLRDVLSQTESFSSTEYLLTLARGDAVSPSDSDRVASQLSRFSGLDAGYLKQENLREPIERFTNDLLKDQNRSIGRYDSRFTGIRLHPGTDSEDFDPSDEAVNGPCTAAFNDYVRRELKFETDMPYETIAQVNPWNLAENKYLDVATTLKEAMSRNPYLKIWVCCGYYDLATPYFAAQSVVRGMNLDPAIRDNIQFTFYESGHMLYIERGAREKFKDDLDRFLAEALSAKAVSNTER
;
A
#
# COMPACT_ATOMS: atom_id res chain seq x y z
N MET A 1 -11.60 20.60 -27.68
CA MET A 1 -10.56 20.69 -26.65
C MET A 1 -11.08 19.95 -25.43
N LEU A 2 -10.71 18.68 -25.29
CA LEU A 2 -11.12 17.80 -24.19
C LEU A 2 -10.00 17.82 -23.17
N ASP A 3 -10.35 18.02 -21.92
CA ASP A 3 -9.46 18.13 -20.76
C ASP A 3 -8.69 16.81 -20.55
N PRO A 4 -7.35 16.78 -20.63
CA PRO A 4 -6.56 15.56 -20.50
C PRO A 4 -6.44 15.02 -19.06
N ALA A 5 -7.06 15.68 -18.06
CA ALA A 5 -6.93 15.28 -16.65
C ALA A 5 -7.88 14.15 -16.20
N ARG A 6 -8.63 13.52 -17.12
CA ARG A 6 -9.74 12.61 -16.73
C ARG A 6 -9.43 11.12 -16.70
N TYR A 7 -8.20 10.66 -16.97
CA TYR A 7 -7.95 9.23 -17.21
C TYR A 7 -6.83 8.55 -16.41
N VAL A 8 -6.52 8.99 -15.19
CA VAL A 8 -5.51 8.28 -14.35
C VAL A 8 -6.05 7.81 -13.01
N ILE A 9 -7.36 7.80 -12.80
CA ILE A 9 -7.93 7.25 -11.57
C ILE A 9 -9.00 6.25 -11.96
N LEU A 10 -8.65 4.98 -11.92
CA LEU A 10 -9.61 3.88 -12.06
C LEU A 10 -10.61 3.96 -10.91
N SER A 11 -11.80 4.43 -11.26
CA SER A 11 -12.92 4.60 -10.36
C SER A 11 -13.41 3.25 -9.88
N ILE A 12 -13.38 3.01 -8.58
CA ILE A 12 -14.28 2.03 -7.97
C ILE A 12 -15.66 2.68 -8.00
N LEU A 13 -16.46 2.35 -9.02
CA LEU A 13 -17.85 2.76 -9.11
C LEU A 13 -18.66 1.82 -8.22
N VAL A 14 -18.97 2.25 -7.02
CA VAL A 14 -20.05 1.64 -6.22
C VAL A 14 -21.36 2.29 -6.70
N ALA A 15 -22.15 1.54 -7.44
CA ALA A 15 -23.50 1.95 -7.84
C ALA A 15 -24.42 1.97 -6.63
N SER A 16 -24.72 3.16 -6.11
CA SER A 16 -25.77 3.36 -5.12
C SER A 16 -27.13 3.41 -5.83
N ILE A 17 -27.93 2.37 -5.68
CA ILE A 17 -29.32 2.37 -6.10
C ILE A 17 -30.12 3.15 -5.04
N SER A 18 -30.63 4.33 -5.41
CA SER A 18 -31.59 5.09 -4.63
C SER A 18 -33.01 4.73 -5.06
N VAL A 19 -33.76 4.08 -4.20
CA VAL A 19 -35.22 3.96 -4.29
C VAL A 19 -35.82 4.59 -3.03
N GLY A 20 -36.67 5.59 -3.23
CA GLY A 20 -37.48 6.12 -2.15
C GLY A 20 -38.12 7.46 -2.45
N ALA A 21 -39.39 7.45 -2.81
CA ALA A 21 -40.23 8.62 -3.03
C ALA A 21 -40.56 9.36 -1.72
N PRO A 22 -40.87 10.67 -1.75
CA PRO A 22 -41.09 11.46 -0.55
C PRO A 22 -42.51 11.34 -0.01
N LEU A 23 -42.61 11.22 1.31
CA LEU A 23 -43.87 11.45 2.03
C LEU A 23 -43.92 12.89 2.51
N ASP A 24 -44.91 13.64 1.94
CA ASP A 24 -45.29 14.97 2.41
C ASP A 24 -45.87 14.94 3.82
N VAL A 25 -45.23 15.62 4.75
CA VAL A 25 -45.83 16.00 6.04
C VAL A 25 -45.78 17.52 6.16
N LYS A 26 -46.93 18.16 5.97
CA LYS A 26 -47.10 19.57 6.32
C LYS A 26 -47.06 19.72 7.84
N GLN A 27 -46.17 20.53 8.36
CA GLN A 27 -46.28 21.12 9.68
C GLN A 27 -46.20 22.65 9.59
N SER A 28 -47.15 23.26 10.28
CA SER A 28 -47.47 24.68 10.33
C SER A 28 -46.36 25.48 11.05
N ALA A 29 -46.04 26.62 10.46
CA ALA A 29 -45.20 27.64 11.05
C ALA A 29 -45.83 28.36 12.21
N SER A 30 -45.14 28.47 13.35
CA SER A 30 -45.33 29.53 14.34
C SER A 30 -44.02 30.30 14.47
N THR A 31 -44.08 31.55 14.03
CA THR A 31 -43.01 32.53 14.12
C THR A 31 -42.90 33.08 15.53
N GLU A 32 -41.88 32.69 16.30
CA GLU A 32 -41.39 33.50 17.40
C GLU A 32 -40.05 34.15 17.02
N LYS A 33 -40.04 35.50 17.14
CA LYS A 33 -38.84 36.32 16.91
C LYS A 33 -37.94 36.21 18.14
N GLU A 34 -36.88 35.46 18.05
CA GLU A 34 -35.77 35.56 19.01
C GLU A 34 -34.92 36.81 18.73
N LYS A 35 -34.64 37.55 19.82
CA LYS A 35 -33.74 38.69 19.84
C LYS A 35 -32.30 38.24 19.57
N PRO A 36 -31.45 39.07 18.94
CA PRO A 36 -30.05 38.71 18.77
C PRO A 36 -29.35 38.67 20.13
N ALA A 37 -28.76 37.51 20.42
CA ALA A 37 -27.91 37.33 21.59
C ALA A 37 -26.61 38.18 21.39
N SER A 38 -26.23 38.82 22.49
CA SER A 38 -25.12 39.75 22.61
C SER A 38 -23.77 39.11 22.20
N GLU A 39 -22.96 39.87 21.47
CA GLU A 39 -21.55 39.66 21.23
C GLU A 39 -20.73 39.73 22.54
N GLU A 40 -20.67 38.64 23.30
CA GLU A 40 -19.70 38.45 24.39
C GLU A 40 -19.47 36.97 24.66
N GLU A 41 -18.85 36.28 23.69
CA GLU A 41 -18.05 35.07 23.92
C GLU A 41 -16.96 34.99 22.86
N LYS A 42 -16.08 36.01 22.80
CA LYS A 42 -14.74 35.84 22.25
C LYS A 42 -13.92 35.11 23.34
N GLY A 43 -14.31 33.85 23.54
CA GLY A 43 -13.69 32.98 24.51
C GLY A 43 -12.62 32.10 23.89
N ALA A 44 -11.88 31.49 24.74
CA ALA A 44 -10.76 30.60 24.56
C ALA A 44 -10.78 29.81 23.24
N LYS A 45 -9.72 29.95 22.42
CA LYS A 45 -9.46 29.07 21.27
C LYS A 45 -9.44 27.65 21.83
N PHE A 46 -10.51 26.87 21.58
CA PHE A 46 -10.56 25.47 21.99
C PHE A 46 -9.49 24.72 21.19
N GLU A 47 -8.36 24.48 21.83
CA GLU A 47 -7.29 23.70 21.22
C GLU A 47 -7.70 22.23 21.24
N TYR A 48 -7.95 21.66 20.06
CA TYR A 48 -8.28 20.25 19.93
C TYR A 48 -7.14 19.37 20.47
N GLN A 49 -7.46 18.48 21.40
CA GLN A 49 -6.56 17.45 21.91
C GLN A 49 -7.25 16.08 21.71
N PRO A 50 -6.61 15.12 21.04
CA PRO A 50 -7.16 13.77 20.98
C PRO A 50 -7.15 13.12 22.35
N PRO A 51 -8.05 12.14 22.60
CA PRO A 51 -8.02 11.36 23.84
C PRO A 51 -6.66 10.66 23.99
N PRO A 52 -6.22 10.39 25.23
CA PRO A 52 -5.01 9.65 25.47
C PRO A 52 -5.12 8.26 24.84
N PRO A 53 -4.01 7.69 24.32
CA PRO A 53 -4.01 6.34 23.78
C PRO A 53 -4.44 5.30 24.83
N VAL A 54 -5.20 4.32 24.39
CA VAL A 54 -5.58 3.16 25.20
C VAL A 54 -4.42 2.16 25.18
N VAL A 55 -4.06 1.63 26.33
CA VAL A 55 -3.03 0.59 26.48
C VAL A 55 -3.69 -0.67 27.02
N THR A 56 -3.50 -1.79 26.31
CA THR A 56 -4.00 -3.11 26.73
C THR A 56 -2.86 -4.11 26.75
N GLU A 57 -2.91 -5.08 27.67
CA GLU A 57 -1.92 -6.14 27.83
C GLU A 57 -2.46 -7.44 27.25
N HIS A 58 -1.61 -8.14 26.52
CA HIS A 58 -1.96 -9.34 25.77
C HIS A 58 -0.90 -10.42 25.92
N THR A 59 -1.36 -11.66 25.73
CA THR A 59 -0.51 -12.83 25.69
C THR A 59 -0.92 -13.71 24.52
N MET A 60 0.04 -14.19 23.75
CA MET A 60 -0.18 -15.21 22.72
C MET A 60 0.88 -16.29 22.82
N THR A 61 0.55 -17.52 22.44
CA THR A 61 1.51 -18.64 22.40
C THR A 61 1.64 -19.13 20.97
N LEU A 62 2.86 -19.10 20.45
CA LEU A 62 3.19 -19.65 19.13
C LEU A 62 3.18 -21.19 19.17
N SER A 63 2.97 -21.83 18.02
CA SER A 63 2.91 -23.30 17.90
C SER A 63 4.18 -24.01 18.40
N ALA A 64 5.33 -23.33 18.33
CA ALA A 64 6.57 -23.82 18.93
C ALA A 64 6.61 -23.76 20.48
N GLY A 65 5.52 -23.38 21.13
CA GLY A 65 5.40 -23.27 22.59
C GLY A 65 6.00 -21.97 23.18
N LYS A 66 6.50 -21.05 22.36
CA LYS A 66 7.00 -19.75 22.80
C LYS A 66 5.82 -18.81 23.10
N THR A 67 5.79 -18.28 24.32
CA THR A 67 4.80 -17.27 24.72
C THR A 67 5.34 -15.86 24.51
N LEU A 68 4.53 -15.01 23.88
CA LEU A 68 4.79 -13.58 23.71
C LEU A 68 3.81 -12.80 24.59
N ASN A 69 4.36 -12.04 25.57
CA ASN A 69 3.60 -11.04 26.30
C ASN A 69 3.88 -9.67 25.66
N TYR A 70 2.84 -8.90 25.42
CA TYR A 70 2.99 -7.63 24.72
C TYR A 70 1.91 -6.62 25.09
N LYS A 71 2.21 -5.35 24.89
CA LYS A 71 1.26 -4.26 25.01
C LYS A 71 0.79 -3.80 23.64
N ALA A 72 -0.51 -3.56 23.52
CA ALA A 72 -1.08 -2.84 22.39
C ALA A 72 -1.39 -1.40 22.81
N ILE A 73 -0.94 -0.42 22.05
CA ILE A 73 -1.16 1.00 22.25
C ILE A 73 -1.98 1.50 21.08
N THR A 74 -3.24 1.89 21.34
CA THR A 74 -4.20 2.28 20.31
C THR A 74 -4.66 3.71 20.53
N GLY A 75 -4.57 4.58 19.53
CA GLY A 75 -4.99 5.96 19.69
C GLY A 75 -4.55 6.86 18.55
N TYR A 76 -4.41 8.15 18.86
CA TYR A 76 -4.06 9.17 17.86
C TYR A 76 -2.76 9.89 18.20
N LEU A 77 -2.01 10.25 17.14
CA LEU A 77 -1.02 11.31 17.19
C LEU A 77 -1.52 12.53 16.41
N LEU A 78 -1.31 13.71 17.00
CA LEU A 78 -1.72 14.97 16.41
C LEU A 78 -0.58 15.52 15.53
N ILE A 79 -0.88 15.74 14.26
CA ILE A 79 0.00 16.44 13.33
C ILE A 79 -0.36 17.92 13.38
N ARG A 80 0.67 18.76 13.50
CA ARG A 80 0.54 20.23 13.64
C ARG A 80 1.25 20.95 12.51
N ASP A 81 0.75 22.10 12.14
CA ASP A 81 1.48 23.01 11.25
C ASP A 81 2.69 23.58 11.99
N THR A 82 3.86 23.41 11.42
CA THR A 82 5.10 23.99 11.95
C THR A 82 5.37 25.42 11.44
N LYS A 83 4.57 25.87 10.45
CA LYS A 83 4.60 27.26 9.99
C LYS A 83 3.64 28.06 10.87
N GLN A 84 4.15 28.80 11.84
CA GLN A 84 3.39 29.89 12.43
C GLN A 84 3.18 30.92 11.34
N GLU A 85 1.93 31.15 10.92
CA GLU A 85 1.55 32.43 10.33
C GLU A 85 1.73 33.43 11.45
N ALA A 86 2.77 34.26 11.34
CA ALA A 86 2.89 35.44 12.17
C ALA A 86 1.69 36.33 11.83
N GLU A 87 0.60 36.25 12.60
CA GLU A 87 -0.37 37.34 12.64
C GLU A 87 0.43 38.56 13.16
N PRO A 88 0.43 39.66 12.45
CA PRO A 88 1.12 40.86 12.92
C PRO A 88 0.32 41.43 14.11
N ASP A 89 0.71 40.99 15.30
CA ASP A 89 0.24 41.61 16.52
C ASP A 89 0.86 43.02 16.59
N LYS A 90 0.01 44.00 16.35
CA LYS A 90 0.40 45.41 16.29
C LYS A 90 0.92 46.02 17.61
N ASN A 91 1.01 45.20 18.69
CA ASN A 91 1.29 45.74 20.03
C ASN A 91 2.22 44.90 20.93
N SER A 92 2.88 43.88 20.48
CA SER A 92 3.82 43.13 21.33
C SER A 92 5.22 43.17 20.78
N GLY A 93 6.15 43.53 21.61
CA GLY A 93 7.56 43.54 21.30
C GLY A 93 8.08 42.13 21.07
N ARG A 94 8.85 41.99 19.99
CA ARG A 94 9.73 40.88 19.59
C ARG A 94 9.40 39.50 20.20
N GLU A 95 8.62 38.71 19.47
CA GLU A 95 8.62 37.25 19.68
C GLU A 95 10.06 36.71 19.54
N SER A 96 10.45 35.85 20.46
CA SER A 96 11.75 35.22 20.38
C SER A 96 11.79 34.28 19.18
N PRO A 97 12.90 34.18 18.43
CA PRO A 97 13.03 33.23 17.32
C PRO A 97 12.80 31.75 17.73
N GLN A 98 12.85 31.45 19.03
CA GLN A 98 12.63 30.11 19.60
C GLN A 98 11.16 29.69 19.63
N ASP A 99 10.21 30.64 19.76
CA ASP A 99 8.77 30.30 19.74
C ASP A 99 8.28 29.89 18.35
N GLN A 100 8.98 30.28 17.28
CA GLN A 100 8.68 29.91 15.89
C GLN A 100 9.10 28.49 15.52
N LEU A 101 9.86 27.79 16.35
CA LEU A 101 10.46 26.49 16.06
C LEU A 101 9.89 25.35 16.92
N ASP A 102 8.95 25.61 17.84
CA ASP A 102 8.34 24.57 18.65
C ASP A 102 7.15 23.91 17.93
N PRO A 103 7.32 22.69 17.35
CA PRO A 103 6.23 22.01 16.63
C PRO A 103 5.04 21.69 17.56
N SER A 104 5.21 21.70 18.87
CA SER A 104 4.13 21.44 19.83
C SER A 104 3.14 22.59 19.92
N LYS A 105 3.54 23.81 19.54
CA LYS A 105 2.72 25.03 19.57
C LYS A 105 2.02 25.32 18.23
N GLY A 106 2.33 24.57 17.16
CA GLY A 106 1.70 24.74 15.85
C GLY A 106 0.21 24.40 15.87
N LYS A 107 -0.57 24.99 14.94
CA LYS A 107 -2.01 24.70 14.79
C LYS A 107 -2.25 23.22 14.48
N PRO A 108 -3.14 22.51 15.20
CA PRO A 108 -3.52 21.16 14.87
C PRO A 108 -4.10 21.06 13.45
N LYS A 109 -3.64 20.08 12.65
CA LYS A 109 -4.06 19.85 11.27
C LYS A 109 -4.79 18.53 11.09
N ALA A 110 -4.25 17.44 11.63
CA ALA A 110 -4.86 16.12 11.55
C ALA A 110 -4.53 15.28 12.78
N GLN A 111 -5.41 14.35 13.08
CA GLN A 111 -5.16 13.24 13.99
C GLN A 111 -4.90 11.98 13.16
N ILE A 112 -3.76 11.33 13.37
CA ILE A 112 -3.40 10.08 12.74
C ILE A 112 -3.60 8.95 13.72
N PHE A 113 -4.50 8.03 13.39
CA PHE A 113 -4.76 6.82 14.15
C PHE A 113 -3.64 5.81 13.94
N PHE A 114 -3.29 5.10 15.00
CA PHE A 114 -2.32 4.02 14.96
C PHE A 114 -2.63 2.92 15.97
N VAL A 115 -2.12 1.73 15.68
CA VAL A 115 -2.01 0.64 16.65
C VAL A 115 -0.55 0.22 16.72
N ALA A 116 0.03 0.28 17.90
CA ALA A 116 1.40 -0.18 18.13
C ALA A 116 1.43 -1.39 19.06
N TYR A 117 2.27 -2.37 18.73
CA TYR A 117 2.51 -3.56 19.54
C TYR A 117 3.95 -3.56 20.02
N ILE A 118 4.13 -3.61 21.33
CA ILE A 118 5.43 -3.56 22.00
C ILE A 118 5.61 -4.85 22.79
N LEU A 119 6.65 -5.62 22.49
CA LEU A 119 6.95 -6.85 23.22
C LEU A 119 7.44 -6.52 24.63
N ASP A 120 6.89 -7.21 25.62
CA ASP A 120 7.32 -7.10 27.02
C ASP A 120 8.60 -7.91 27.29
N GLY A 121 9.28 -7.57 28.37
CA GLY A 121 10.50 -8.29 28.82
C GLY A 121 11.75 -8.00 27.97
N VAL A 122 11.76 -6.89 27.25
CA VAL A 122 12.96 -6.42 26.52
C VAL A 122 13.75 -5.50 27.45
N ASP A 123 14.96 -5.91 27.85
CA ASP A 123 15.79 -5.17 28.80
C ASP A 123 16.21 -3.78 28.28
N ASP A 124 16.50 -3.68 26.98
CA ASP A 124 16.86 -2.42 26.31
C ASP A 124 16.10 -2.25 25.01
N ALA A 125 15.11 -1.37 25.01
CA ALA A 125 14.33 -1.03 23.83
C ALA A 125 15.19 -0.45 22.68
N ALA A 126 16.39 0.09 22.96
CA ALA A 126 17.28 0.60 21.93
C ALA A 126 17.83 -0.51 21.02
N THR A 127 17.93 -1.73 21.51
CA THR A 127 18.43 -2.89 20.74
C THR A 127 17.35 -3.54 19.88
N ARG A 128 16.06 -3.30 20.20
CA ARG A 128 14.94 -3.92 19.50
C ARG A 128 14.48 -3.05 18.33
N PRO A 129 14.33 -3.63 17.12
CA PRO A 129 13.82 -2.89 15.97
C PRO A 129 12.38 -2.40 16.18
N VAL A 130 12.02 -1.33 15.48
CA VAL A 130 10.63 -0.89 15.31
C VAL A 130 10.30 -0.84 13.83
N THR A 131 9.21 -1.48 13.45
CA THR A 131 8.68 -1.49 12.08
C THR A 131 7.46 -0.60 11.99
N PHE A 132 7.53 0.43 11.15
CA PHE A 132 6.40 1.26 10.78
C PHE A 132 5.77 0.67 9.51
N ALA A 133 4.53 0.23 9.62
CA ALA A 133 3.82 -0.50 8.57
C ALA A 133 2.60 0.26 8.07
N PHE A 134 2.40 0.25 6.74
CA PHE A 134 1.26 0.91 6.10
C PHE A 134 0.93 0.28 4.74
N ASN A 135 -0.36 0.15 4.45
CA ASN A 135 -0.85 -0.19 3.12
C ASN A 135 -0.81 1.02 2.18
N GLY A 136 -1.23 0.85 0.96
CA GLY A 136 -1.12 1.83 -0.11
C GLY A 136 -2.42 2.52 -0.49
N GLY A 137 -2.95 2.17 -1.63
CA GLY A 137 -4.06 2.79 -2.33
C GLY A 137 -3.56 3.70 -3.47
N PRO A 138 -3.37 5.02 -3.32
CA PRO A 138 -3.54 5.82 -2.09
C PRO A 138 -4.97 5.82 -1.54
N GLY A 139 -5.09 6.05 -0.23
CA GLY A 139 -6.38 6.07 0.44
C GLY A 139 -6.70 4.80 1.23
N SER A 140 -5.80 3.84 1.34
CA SER A 140 -6.00 2.63 2.13
C SER A 140 -5.54 2.80 3.58
N ALA A 141 -6.35 2.29 4.52
CA ALA A 141 -5.93 2.05 5.89
C ALA A 141 -4.93 0.88 5.96
N SER A 142 -4.24 0.72 7.09
CA SER A 142 -3.21 -0.33 7.25
C SER A 142 -3.76 -1.70 7.64
N VAL A 143 -5.06 -1.91 7.50
CA VAL A 143 -5.79 -3.07 8.01
C VAL A 143 -5.36 -4.39 7.39
N TRP A 144 -4.99 -4.43 6.11
CA TRP A 144 -4.63 -5.68 5.45
C TRP A 144 -3.28 -6.20 5.94
N LEU A 145 -2.25 -5.36 6.01
CA LEU A 145 -0.99 -5.73 6.66
C LEU A 145 -1.20 -6.09 8.13
N HIS A 146 -2.04 -5.33 8.84
CA HIS A 146 -2.30 -5.51 10.26
C HIS A 146 -3.00 -6.84 10.55
N MET A 147 -4.21 -7.03 9.97
CA MET A 147 -5.07 -8.17 10.27
C MET A 147 -4.87 -9.35 9.31
N GLY A 148 -4.28 -9.12 8.15
CA GLY A 148 -4.05 -10.16 7.16
C GLY A 148 -2.72 -10.87 7.32
N GLY A 149 -1.66 -10.17 7.79
CA GLY A 149 -0.32 -10.71 7.65
C GLY A 149 0.62 -10.63 8.84
N ILE A 150 0.94 -9.45 9.32
CA ILE A 150 2.10 -9.25 10.19
C ILE A 150 1.80 -8.89 11.65
N GLY A 151 0.56 -8.49 11.96
CA GLY A 151 0.12 -8.22 13.33
C GLY A 151 0.05 -9.47 14.20
N PRO A 152 -0.09 -9.33 15.54
CA PRO A 152 -0.18 -10.48 16.45
C PRO A 152 -1.53 -11.22 16.35
N ARG A 153 -2.58 -10.56 15.88
CA ARG A 153 -3.89 -11.15 15.61
C ARG A 153 -4.17 -11.08 14.13
N CYS A 154 -4.84 -12.07 13.57
CA CYS A 154 -5.18 -12.09 12.15
C CYS A 154 -6.62 -12.56 11.92
N VAL A 155 -7.20 -12.13 10.80
CA VAL A 155 -8.44 -12.66 10.28
C VAL A 155 -8.25 -14.11 9.83
N VAL A 156 -9.23 -14.96 10.13
CA VAL A 156 -9.21 -16.36 9.70
C VAL A 156 -9.79 -16.46 8.29
N LEU A 157 -8.92 -16.83 7.36
CA LEU A 157 -9.25 -17.11 5.96
C LEU A 157 -9.01 -18.60 5.67
N SER A 158 -9.35 -19.08 4.48
CA SER A 158 -8.93 -20.40 4.01
C SER A 158 -7.39 -20.46 3.85
N ASP A 159 -6.81 -21.64 3.70
CA ASP A 159 -5.36 -21.77 3.47
C ASP A 159 -4.90 -21.04 2.19
N ARG A 160 -5.81 -20.80 1.25
CA ARG A 160 -5.57 -20.04 0.01
C ARG A 160 -5.82 -18.54 0.14
N GLY A 161 -6.27 -18.05 1.30
CA GLY A 161 -6.63 -16.65 1.51
C GLY A 161 -8.06 -16.27 1.11
N GLU A 162 -8.93 -17.25 0.82
CA GLU A 162 -10.33 -17.00 0.46
C GLU A 162 -11.16 -16.69 1.71
N ALA A 163 -12.17 -15.82 1.56
CA ALA A 163 -13.14 -15.55 2.60
C ALA A 163 -13.88 -16.82 3.07
N LEU A 164 -14.01 -16.96 4.38
CA LEU A 164 -14.90 -17.94 4.97
C LEU A 164 -16.32 -17.36 5.13
N PRO A 165 -17.34 -18.22 5.28
CA PRO A 165 -18.70 -17.73 5.54
C PRO A 165 -18.74 -16.77 6.75
N PRO A 166 -19.49 -15.66 6.67
CA PRO A 166 -19.63 -14.74 7.79
C PRO A 166 -20.30 -15.40 9.01
N PRO A 167 -20.02 -14.93 10.24
CA PRO A 167 -19.20 -13.75 10.57
C PRO A 167 -17.69 -14.04 10.52
N ALA A 168 -16.89 -13.00 10.21
CA ALA A 168 -15.44 -13.09 10.25
C ALA A 168 -14.93 -13.49 11.65
N LYS A 169 -13.85 -14.27 11.70
CA LYS A 169 -13.22 -14.73 12.93
C LYS A 169 -11.79 -14.21 13.02
N ILE A 170 -11.31 -14.07 14.26
CA ILE A 170 -9.96 -13.62 14.58
C ILE A 170 -9.23 -14.76 15.29
N ALA A 171 -7.95 -14.93 15.01
CA ALA A 171 -7.07 -15.88 15.68
C ALA A 171 -5.71 -15.25 16.00
N ASP A 172 -4.92 -15.93 16.84
CA ASP A 172 -3.51 -15.61 17.01
C ASP A 172 -2.76 -15.86 15.70
N ASN A 173 -1.85 -14.94 15.37
CA ASN A 173 -1.06 -15.03 14.16
C ASN A 173 0.30 -15.69 14.42
N GLU A 174 0.42 -16.96 14.08
CA GLU A 174 1.66 -17.74 14.20
C GLU A 174 2.84 -17.13 13.43
N SER A 175 2.54 -16.36 12.38
CA SER A 175 3.52 -15.71 11.52
C SER A 175 3.74 -14.24 11.87
N THR A 176 3.33 -13.81 13.07
CA THR A 176 3.49 -12.41 13.48
C THR A 176 4.95 -11.95 13.45
N TRP A 177 5.17 -10.74 13.00
CA TRP A 177 6.49 -10.10 13.05
C TRP A 177 6.85 -9.58 14.46
N LEU A 178 5.86 -9.53 15.37
CA LEU A 178 6.09 -9.06 16.75
C LEU A 178 7.16 -9.87 17.48
N GLU A 179 7.40 -11.10 17.07
CA GLU A 179 8.50 -11.90 17.62
C GLU A 179 9.88 -11.24 17.41
N ARG A 180 10.07 -10.50 16.32
CA ARG A 180 11.36 -9.93 15.88
C ARG A 180 11.47 -8.42 16.01
N THR A 181 10.37 -7.71 15.88
CA THR A 181 10.33 -6.26 15.85
C THR A 181 9.07 -5.76 16.54
N ASP A 182 9.11 -4.60 17.19
CA ASP A 182 7.87 -3.92 17.56
C ASP A 182 7.19 -3.40 16.30
N LEU A 183 5.86 -3.32 16.33
CA LEU A 183 5.05 -2.99 15.16
C LEU A 183 4.26 -1.71 15.39
N VAL A 184 4.21 -0.84 14.41
CA VAL A 184 3.40 0.38 14.43
C VAL A 184 2.63 0.46 13.11
N PHE A 185 1.34 0.14 13.15
CA PHE A 185 0.44 0.28 12.01
C PHE A 185 -0.13 1.69 11.97
N ILE A 186 0.01 2.36 10.85
CA ILE A 186 -0.34 3.77 10.68
C ILE A 186 -1.44 3.88 9.64
N ASP A 187 -2.58 4.46 10.01
CA ASP A 187 -3.61 4.83 9.03
C ASP A 187 -3.32 6.24 8.53
N PRO A 188 -2.99 6.44 7.24
CA PRO A 188 -2.79 7.78 6.67
C PRO A 188 -4.02 8.68 6.86
N VAL A 189 -3.84 10.00 6.77
CA VAL A 189 -4.94 10.95 6.94
C VAL A 189 -6.10 10.65 5.98
N SER A 190 -7.32 10.69 6.51
CA SER A 190 -8.60 10.32 5.88
C SER A 190 -8.88 8.83 5.81
N THR A 191 -7.94 7.95 6.12
CA THR A 191 -8.15 6.49 6.14
C THR A 191 -8.36 5.97 7.56
N GLY A 192 -8.85 4.75 7.71
CA GLY A 192 -9.11 4.13 9.00
C GLY A 192 -9.92 5.04 9.91
N PHE A 193 -9.41 5.32 11.11
CA PHE A 193 -9.96 6.32 12.01
C PHE A 193 -9.24 7.67 11.95
N SER A 194 -8.25 7.84 11.06
CA SER A 194 -7.53 9.10 10.89
C SER A 194 -8.38 10.16 10.21
N ARG A 195 -8.41 11.37 10.77
CA ARG A 195 -9.20 12.49 10.21
C ARG A 195 -8.43 13.81 10.28
N PRO A 196 -8.65 14.73 9.34
CA PRO A 196 -8.31 16.13 9.54
C PRO A 196 -9.01 16.67 10.80
N VAL A 197 -8.40 17.62 11.48
CA VAL A 197 -9.04 18.33 12.59
C VAL A 197 -10.22 19.16 12.05
N ARG A 198 -11.26 19.32 12.84
CA ARG A 198 -12.46 20.08 12.44
C ARG A 198 -12.07 21.48 11.92
N GLY A 199 -12.53 21.77 10.70
CA GLY A 199 -12.23 23.04 10.01
C GLY A 199 -11.00 23.02 9.10
N GLU A 200 -10.25 21.91 9.08
CA GLU A 200 -9.16 21.70 8.13
C GLU A 200 -9.65 21.00 6.86
N ASP A 201 -9.21 21.45 5.69
CA ASP A 201 -9.53 20.82 4.41
C ASP A 201 -8.76 19.49 4.27
N PRO A 202 -9.43 18.32 4.08
CA PRO A 202 -8.75 17.05 3.89
C PRO A 202 -7.83 17.04 2.66
N LYS A 203 -8.14 17.81 1.62
CA LYS A 203 -7.35 17.87 0.37
C LYS A 203 -5.93 18.37 0.56
N GLN A 204 -5.63 19.09 1.66
CA GLN A 204 -4.26 19.50 1.99
C GLN A 204 -3.33 18.32 2.27
N PHE A 205 -3.88 17.10 2.49
CA PHE A 205 -3.12 15.87 2.72
C PHE A 205 -3.09 14.95 1.48
N TYR A 206 -3.80 15.32 0.39
CA TYR A 206 -3.94 14.49 -0.81
C TYR A 206 -2.83 14.78 -1.81
N GLY A 207 -1.89 13.88 -1.89
CA GLY A 207 -0.78 13.94 -2.80
C GLY A 207 0.49 13.34 -2.21
N TYR A 208 1.41 12.95 -3.08
CA TYR A 208 2.63 12.26 -2.68
C TYR A 208 3.45 13.04 -1.64
N LYS A 209 3.71 14.33 -1.88
CA LYS A 209 4.52 15.15 -0.96
C LYS A 209 3.84 15.39 0.39
N GLN A 210 2.52 15.59 0.37
CA GLN A 210 1.71 15.82 1.56
C GLN A 210 1.61 14.55 2.41
N ASP A 211 1.49 13.41 1.76
CA ASP A 211 1.50 12.09 2.38
C ASP A 211 2.82 11.83 3.10
N LEU A 212 3.97 12.04 2.41
CA LEU A 212 5.29 11.92 3.03
C LEU A 212 5.46 12.84 4.23
N ALA A 213 5.01 14.09 4.13
CA ALA A 213 5.12 15.05 5.22
C ALA A 213 4.33 14.59 6.46
N SER A 214 3.07 14.17 6.28
CA SER A 214 2.20 13.76 7.39
C SER A 214 2.67 12.47 8.06
N ILE A 215 3.08 11.45 7.28
CA ILE A 215 3.57 10.18 7.81
C ILE A 215 4.98 10.33 8.39
N GLY A 216 5.85 11.13 7.77
CA GLY A 216 7.18 11.44 8.29
C GLY A 216 7.12 12.16 9.64
N ASP A 217 6.22 13.14 9.79
CA ASP A 217 5.94 13.80 11.07
C ASP A 217 5.43 12.81 12.12
N PHE A 218 4.51 11.92 11.73
CA PHE A 218 4.02 10.86 12.61
C PHE A 218 5.18 9.99 13.12
N ILE A 219 6.03 9.48 12.23
CA ILE A 219 7.16 8.61 12.59
C ILE A 219 8.10 9.32 13.56
N ARG A 220 8.45 10.58 13.29
CA ARG A 220 9.29 11.39 14.16
C ARG A 220 8.66 11.58 15.56
N ILE A 221 7.38 12.00 15.60
CA ILE A 221 6.67 12.24 16.87
C ILE A 221 6.55 10.95 17.67
N TRP A 222 6.17 9.84 17.04
CA TRP A 222 6.07 8.55 17.68
C TRP A 222 7.43 8.10 18.25
N THR A 223 8.48 8.16 17.43
CA THR A 223 9.86 7.81 17.83
C THR A 223 10.33 8.61 19.04
N THR A 224 10.00 9.91 19.08
CA THR A 224 10.33 10.80 20.20
C THR A 224 9.53 10.46 21.45
N ARG A 225 8.20 10.33 21.31
CA ARG A 225 7.28 10.11 22.44
C ARG A 225 7.53 8.79 23.16
N TYR A 226 7.90 7.75 22.38
CA TYR A 226 8.16 6.42 22.91
C TYR A 226 9.67 6.12 23.12
N SER A 227 10.53 7.16 23.04
CA SER A 227 11.98 7.07 23.31
C SER A 227 12.70 6.02 22.43
N ARG A 228 12.34 5.97 21.13
CA ARG A 228 12.85 4.95 20.19
C ARG A 228 13.87 5.51 19.17
N TRP A 229 14.52 6.64 19.47
CA TRP A 229 15.54 7.21 18.57
C TRP A 229 16.73 6.27 18.32
N SER A 230 17.18 5.57 19.34
CA SER A 230 18.29 4.61 19.25
C SER A 230 17.90 3.24 18.66
N SER A 231 16.59 2.93 18.59
CA SER A 231 16.13 1.67 18.00
C SER A 231 16.39 1.61 16.51
N PRO A 232 16.80 0.45 15.96
CA PRO A 232 16.78 0.22 14.52
C PRO A 232 15.38 0.43 13.95
N LYS A 233 15.28 1.04 12.78
CA LYS A 233 14.01 1.39 12.15
C LYS A 233 13.83 0.69 10.82
N ILE A 234 12.65 0.10 10.64
CA ILE A 234 12.23 -0.57 9.40
C ILE A 234 10.97 0.12 8.90
N LEU A 235 10.88 0.37 7.61
CA LEU A 235 9.64 0.76 6.93
C LEU A 235 9.08 -0.45 6.19
N ALA A 236 7.80 -0.76 6.35
CA ALA A 236 7.12 -1.82 5.62
C ALA A 236 5.91 -1.22 4.88
N GLY A 237 5.99 -1.17 3.57
CA GLY A 237 4.94 -0.65 2.71
C GLY A 237 4.42 -1.70 1.74
N GLU A 238 3.12 -1.66 1.45
CA GLU A 238 2.49 -2.48 0.42
C GLU A 238 1.86 -1.61 -0.66
N SER A 239 1.99 -2.02 -1.94
CA SER A 239 1.39 -1.30 -3.06
C SER A 239 1.91 0.15 -3.15
N TYR A 240 1.04 1.17 -3.25
CA TYR A 240 1.44 2.58 -3.12
C TYR A 240 2.21 2.84 -1.79
N GLY A 241 2.02 2.03 -0.76
CA GLY A 241 2.84 2.09 0.46
C GLY A 241 4.33 1.87 0.21
N THR A 242 4.71 1.18 -0.87
CA THR A 242 6.12 1.03 -1.27
C THR A 242 6.68 2.33 -1.85
N THR A 243 5.87 3.07 -2.61
CA THR A 243 6.17 4.43 -3.07
C THR A 243 6.36 5.36 -1.88
N ARG A 244 5.48 5.28 -0.88
CA ARG A 244 5.60 6.02 0.39
C ARG A 244 6.86 5.65 1.14
N ALA A 245 7.18 4.36 1.30
CA ALA A 245 8.36 3.90 2.03
C ALA A 245 9.66 4.37 1.35
N ALA A 246 9.74 4.28 0.02
CA ALA A 246 10.87 4.79 -0.75
C ALA A 246 11.04 6.31 -0.57
N GLY A 247 9.95 7.09 -0.68
CA GLY A 247 9.99 8.53 -0.46
C GLY A 247 10.32 8.92 0.98
N LEU A 248 9.77 8.20 1.97
CA LEU A 248 10.07 8.44 3.39
C LEU A 248 11.53 8.20 3.74
N SER A 249 12.22 7.29 3.05
CA SER A 249 13.64 7.03 3.32
C SER A 249 14.51 8.28 3.12
N GLU A 250 14.26 9.05 2.06
CA GLU A 250 14.93 10.33 1.82
C GLU A 250 14.37 11.44 2.71
N TYR A 251 13.04 11.56 2.80
CA TYR A 251 12.38 12.60 3.59
C TYR A 251 12.82 12.59 5.06
N LEU A 252 12.92 11.40 5.68
CA LEU A 252 13.35 11.26 7.07
C LEU A 252 14.84 11.62 7.25
N GLN A 253 15.69 11.24 6.27
CA GLN A 253 17.10 11.64 6.26
C GLN A 253 17.26 13.16 6.18
N ASP A 254 16.61 13.78 5.20
CA ASP A 254 16.77 15.22 4.92
C ASP A 254 16.15 16.10 5.99
N ARG A 255 14.94 15.73 6.42
CA ARG A 255 14.16 16.56 7.32
C ARG A 255 14.55 16.41 8.78
N TYR A 256 14.92 15.19 9.21
CA TYR A 256 15.09 14.84 10.62
C TYR A 256 16.43 14.19 10.95
N GLY A 257 17.31 13.97 9.99
CA GLY A 257 18.53 13.18 10.20
C GLY A 257 18.24 11.75 10.66
N MET A 258 17.06 11.22 10.34
CA MET A 258 16.63 9.89 10.74
C MET A 258 16.93 8.89 9.64
N TYR A 259 17.93 8.04 9.87
CA TYR A 259 18.34 6.99 8.95
C TYR A 259 17.62 5.69 9.32
N VAL A 260 16.99 5.03 8.35
CA VAL A 260 16.37 3.72 8.55
C VAL A 260 17.34 2.60 8.21
N ASN A 261 17.20 1.44 8.87
CA ASN A 261 18.05 0.28 8.67
C ASN A 261 17.59 -0.58 7.50
N GLY A 262 16.28 -0.63 7.25
CA GLY A 262 15.71 -1.43 6.19
C GLY A 262 14.37 -0.96 5.71
N ILE A 263 14.02 -1.36 4.49
CA ILE A 263 12.71 -1.13 3.88
C ILE A 263 12.21 -2.44 3.29
N VAL A 264 10.97 -2.80 3.62
CA VAL A 264 10.26 -3.94 3.03
C VAL A 264 9.24 -3.40 2.04
N LEU A 265 9.40 -3.74 0.78
CA LEU A 265 8.57 -3.33 -0.34
C LEU A 265 7.70 -4.52 -0.78
N ILE A 266 6.47 -4.57 -0.29
CA ILE A 266 5.53 -5.65 -0.58
C ILE A 266 4.69 -5.25 -1.79
N SER A 267 4.74 -6.05 -2.87
CA SER A 267 3.99 -5.76 -4.10
C SER A 267 4.29 -4.36 -4.62
N SER A 268 5.53 -4.19 -5.07
CA SER A 268 6.19 -2.88 -5.19
C SER A 268 5.79 -2.10 -6.44
N VAL A 269 5.50 -0.80 -6.26
CA VAL A 269 5.46 0.22 -7.32
C VAL A 269 6.38 1.39 -6.98
N LEU A 270 7.46 1.54 -7.74
CA LEU A 270 8.41 2.66 -7.61
C LEU A 270 8.35 3.63 -8.80
N ASN A 271 7.79 3.20 -9.93
CA ASN A 271 7.58 4.04 -11.12
C ASN A 271 6.20 3.74 -11.73
N PHE A 272 5.30 4.72 -11.71
CA PHE A 272 3.92 4.58 -12.17
C PHE A 272 3.78 4.45 -13.70
N GLN A 273 4.82 4.80 -14.47
CA GLN A 273 4.82 4.55 -15.91
C GLN A 273 4.65 3.07 -16.24
N THR A 274 5.16 2.18 -15.36
CA THR A 274 5.09 0.72 -15.58
C THR A 274 3.71 0.13 -15.38
N LEU A 275 2.75 0.91 -14.88
CA LEU A 275 1.37 0.47 -14.58
C LEU A 275 0.31 1.20 -15.43
N ALA A 276 0.69 2.25 -16.16
CA ALA A 276 -0.24 3.11 -16.87
C ALA A 276 -0.45 2.65 -18.32
N PHE A 277 -1.58 1.99 -18.59
CA PHE A 277 -1.99 1.59 -19.94
C PHE A 277 -2.64 2.77 -20.66
N GLU A 278 -1.82 3.70 -21.15
CA GLU A 278 -2.24 4.92 -21.81
C GLU A 278 -1.74 4.97 -23.26
N PRO A 279 -2.46 5.66 -24.16
CA PRO A 279 -1.98 5.88 -25.52
C PRO A 279 -0.56 6.49 -25.55
N GLY A 280 0.35 5.83 -26.25
CA GLY A 280 1.76 6.26 -26.34
C GLY A 280 2.67 5.75 -25.21
N ASN A 281 2.15 5.01 -24.25
CA ASN A 281 2.95 4.31 -23.25
C ASN A 281 2.88 2.80 -23.47
N ASP A 282 3.91 2.25 -24.11
CA ASP A 282 4.00 0.81 -24.36
C ASP A 282 4.71 0.03 -23.24
N VAL A 283 5.23 0.70 -22.23
CA VAL A 283 6.03 0.10 -21.16
C VAL A 283 5.28 -1.00 -20.37
N PRO A 284 4.00 -0.84 -20.00
CA PRO A 284 3.30 -1.86 -19.20
C PRO A 284 3.15 -3.19 -19.92
N TYR A 285 2.84 -3.20 -21.20
CA TYR A 285 2.46 -4.42 -21.93
C TYR A 285 3.49 -5.55 -21.82
N PRO A 286 4.80 -5.35 -22.12
CA PRO A 286 5.79 -6.40 -21.93
C PRO A 286 6.06 -6.72 -20.44
N LEU A 287 5.84 -5.76 -19.53
CA LEU A 287 6.09 -5.96 -18.10
C LEU A 287 4.97 -6.76 -17.41
N TYR A 288 3.75 -6.75 -17.94
CA TYR A 288 2.62 -7.54 -17.44
C TYR A 288 2.57 -8.96 -17.98
N LEU A 289 3.09 -9.19 -19.18
CA LEU A 289 2.96 -10.48 -19.86
C LEU A 289 3.46 -11.68 -19.03
N PRO A 290 4.57 -11.62 -18.25
CA PRO A 290 4.94 -12.74 -17.38
C PRO A 290 3.90 -13.07 -16.31
N THR A 291 3.20 -12.07 -15.74
CA THR A 291 2.12 -12.29 -14.79
C THR A 291 0.86 -12.81 -15.49
N TYR A 292 0.57 -12.37 -16.71
CA TYR A 292 -0.50 -12.98 -17.53
C TYR A 292 -0.23 -14.47 -17.77
N ALA A 293 1.03 -14.82 -18.06
CA ALA A 293 1.43 -16.22 -18.24
C ALA A 293 1.27 -17.04 -16.94
N ALA A 294 1.57 -16.43 -15.78
CA ALA A 294 1.32 -17.09 -14.50
C ALA A 294 -0.17 -17.38 -14.30
N ALA A 295 -1.04 -16.38 -14.53
CA ALA A 295 -2.49 -16.52 -14.44
C ALA A 295 -3.01 -17.60 -15.41
N ALA A 296 -2.61 -17.54 -16.68
CA ALA A 296 -3.00 -18.51 -17.69
C ALA A 296 -2.51 -19.94 -17.36
N TRP A 297 -1.30 -20.06 -16.82
CA TRP A 297 -0.77 -21.34 -16.34
C TRP A 297 -1.62 -21.90 -15.18
N TYR A 298 -1.94 -21.08 -14.20
CA TYR A 298 -2.79 -21.49 -13.06
C TYR A 298 -4.16 -21.97 -13.51
N HIS A 299 -4.81 -21.23 -14.40
CA HIS A 299 -6.15 -21.54 -14.92
C HIS A 299 -6.17 -22.56 -16.06
N LYS A 300 -5.03 -23.19 -16.38
CA LYS A 300 -4.91 -24.23 -17.43
C LYS A 300 -5.30 -23.75 -18.82
N ARG A 301 -4.89 -22.52 -19.16
CA ARG A 301 -5.16 -21.88 -20.45
C ARG A 301 -3.99 -21.92 -21.42
N LEU A 302 -2.82 -22.38 -20.99
CA LEU A 302 -1.65 -22.46 -21.86
C LEU A 302 -1.69 -23.73 -22.75
N PRO A 303 -0.99 -23.72 -23.90
CA PRO A 303 -0.76 -24.93 -24.69
C PRO A 303 -0.06 -26.02 -23.86
N LEU A 304 -0.30 -27.27 -24.22
CA LEU A 304 0.09 -28.42 -23.42
C LEU A 304 1.59 -28.49 -23.10
N ASP A 305 2.43 -28.08 -24.04
CA ASP A 305 3.89 -28.04 -23.89
C ASP A 305 4.35 -27.04 -22.82
N LEU A 306 3.70 -25.89 -22.70
CA LEU A 306 3.95 -24.92 -21.63
C LEU A 306 3.24 -25.31 -20.33
N GLN A 307 2.02 -25.85 -20.43
CA GLN A 307 1.22 -26.20 -19.27
C GLN A 307 1.85 -27.31 -18.41
N GLN A 308 2.67 -28.17 -19.01
CA GLN A 308 3.38 -29.26 -18.32
C GLN A 308 4.68 -28.83 -17.66
N LEU A 309 5.18 -27.62 -17.96
CA LEU A 309 6.40 -27.11 -17.35
C LEU A 309 6.13 -26.57 -15.93
N PRO A 310 7.16 -26.57 -15.05
CA PRO A 310 7.12 -25.81 -13.83
C PRO A 310 6.84 -24.32 -14.11
N LEU A 311 6.10 -23.66 -13.25
CA LEU A 311 5.75 -22.24 -13.40
C LEU A 311 6.99 -21.38 -13.73
N ARG A 312 8.07 -21.54 -12.97
CA ARG A 312 9.28 -20.72 -13.15
C ARG A 312 9.89 -20.85 -14.56
N ASP A 313 9.79 -22.01 -15.17
CA ASP A 313 10.31 -22.24 -16.52
C ASP A 313 9.44 -21.55 -17.59
N VAL A 314 8.11 -21.54 -17.39
CA VAL A 314 7.18 -20.76 -18.21
C VAL A 314 7.49 -19.26 -18.09
N LEU A 315 7.63 -18.77 -16.86
CA LEU A 315 7.94 -17.36 -16.61
C LEU A 315 9.28 -16.94 -17.23
N SER A 316 10.32 -17.77 -17.15
CA SER A 316 11.62 -17.49 -17.75
C SER A 316 11.55 -17.32 -19.27
N GLN A 317 10.78 -18.18 -19.96
CA GLN A 317 10.54 -18.06 -21.38
C GLN A 317 9.78 -16.78 -21.73
N THR A 318 8.75 -16.47 -20.93
CA THR A 318 7.91 -15.27 -21.13
C THR A 318 8.70 -13.99 -20.86
N GLU A 319 9.50 -13.93 -19.80
CA GLU A 319 10.40 -12.80 -19.47
C GLU A 319 11.38 -12.52 -20.61
N SER A 320 11.96 -13.59 -21.19
CA SER A 320 12.88 -13.46 -22.35
C SER A 320 12.16 -12.89 -23.57
N PHE A 321 10.99 -13.40 -23.91
CA PHE A 321 10.18 -12.89 -25.01
C PHE A 321 9.74 -11.44 -24.78
N SER A 322 9.28 -11.12 -23.58
CA SER A 322 8.83 -9.78 -23.18
C SER A 322 9.92 -8.73 -23.34
N SER A 323 11.14 -9.03 -22.87
CA SER A 323 12.26 -8.08 -22.85
C SER A 323 13.02 -7.98 -24.19
N THR A 324 12.67 -8.80 -25.16
CA THR A 324 13.34 -8.82 -26.48
C THR A 324 12.35 -8.59 -27.61
N GLU A 325 11.75 -9.63 -28.12
CA GLU A 325 10.95 -9.58 -29.35
C GLU A 325 9.67 -8.75 -29.18
N TYR A 326 8.94 -8.91 -28.07
CA TYR A 326 7.70 -8.18 -27.86
C TYR A 326 7.95 -6.68 -27.69
N LEU A 327 8.91 -6.30 -26.84
CA LEU A 327 9.31 -4.90 -26.65
C LEU A 327 9.74 -4.23 -27.95
N LEU A 328 10.58 -4.91 -28.74
CA LEU A 328 11.05 -4.38 -30.02
C LEU A 328 9.93 -4.25 -31.07
N THR A 329 8.95 -5.17 -31.03
CA THR A 329 7.79 -5.10 -31.93
C THR A 329 6.90 -3.91 -31.58
N LEU A 330 6.59 -3.68 -30.32
CA LEU A 330 5.83 -2.52 -29.88
C LEU A 330 6.51 -1.20 -30.25
N ALA A 331 7.83 -1.11 -30.07
CA ALA A 331 8.62 0.08 -30.41
C ALA A 331 8.63 0.40 -31.94
N ARG A 332 8.36 -0.58 -32.81
CA ARG A 332 8.27 -0.37 -34.27
C ARG A 332 6.90 0.17 -34.69
N GLY A 333 5.87 0.04 -33.87
CA GLY A 333 4.52 0.55 -34.13
C GLY A 333 4.00 0.14 -35.52
N ASP A 334 3.54 1.10 -36.32
CA ASP A 334 3.00 0.87 -37.66
C ASP A 334 4.03 0.34 -38.71
N ALA A 335 5.31 0.36 -38.37
CA ALA A 335 6.37 -0.21 -39.22
C ALA A 335 6.53 -1.75 -39.07
N VAL A 336 5.73 -2.40 -38.24
CA VAL A 336 5.73 -3.86 -38.09
C VAL A 336 5.13 -4.50 -39.34
N SER A 337 5.84 -5.48 -39.93
CA SER A 337 5.32 -6.25 -41.07
C SER A 337 4.11 -7.12 -40.61
N PRO A 338 3.14 -7.39 -41.54
CA PRO A 338 2.03 -8.30 -41.21
C PRO A 338 2.51 -9.69 -40.70
N SER A 339 3.58 -10.23 -41.26
CA SER A 339 4.14 -11.51 -40.85
C SER A 339 4.81 -11.45 -39.47
N ASP A 340 5.47 -10.35 -39.10
CA ASP A 340 5.99 -10.16 -37.74
C ASP A 340 4.85 -9.99 -36.73
N SER A 341 3.80 -9.23 -37.09
CA SER A 341 2.62 -9.09 -36.25
C SER A 341 1.94 -10.43 -35.99
N ASP A 342 1.73 -11.27 -37.01
CA ASP A 342 1.15 -12.61 -36.87
C ASP A 342 2.00 -13.53 -35.98
N ARG A 343 3.32 -13.47 -36.13
CA ARG A 343 4.25 -14.25 -35.32
C ARG A 343 4.22 -13.83 -33.84
N VAL A 344 4.26 -12.51 -33.58
CA VAL A 344 4.21 -11.99 -32.22
C VAL A 344 2.84 -12.24 -31.57
N ALA A 345 1.73 -12.05 -32.30
CA ALA A 345 0.39 -12.38 -31.82
C ALA A 345 0.27 -13.87 -31.43
N SER A 346 0.85 -14.77 -32.22
CA SER A 346 0.89 -16.19 -31.89
C SER A 346 1.69 -16.50 -30.63
N GLN A 347 2.81 -15.82 -30.39
CA GLN A 347 3.60 -15.97 -29.16
C GLN A 347 2.85 -15.38 -27.94
N LEU A 348 2.25 -14.21 -28.09
CA LEU A 348 1.40 -13.61 -27.05
C LEU A 348 0.26 -14.55 -26.65
N SER A 349 -0.43 -15.14 -27.66
CA SER A 349 -1.50 -16.12 -27.43
C SER A 349 -0.97 -17.33 -26.63
N ARG A 350 0.20 -17.85 -26.98
CA ARG A 350 0.82 -18.99 -26.27
C ARG A 350 1.06 -18.70 -24.78
N PHE A 351 1.47 -17.46 -24.43
CA PHE A 351 1.80 -17.09 -23.07
C PHE A 351 0.62 -16.53 -22.29
N SER A 352 -0.32 -15.83 -22.94
CA SER A 352 -1.47 -15.23 -22.27
C SER A 352 -2.70 -16.13 -22.19
N GLY A 353 -2.79 -17.16 -23.05
CA GLY A 353 -4.00 -18.00 -23.19
C GLY A 353 -5.14 -17.34 -23.93
N LEU A 354 -4.94 -16.13 -24.51
CA LEU A 354 -5.92 -15.40 -25.29
C LEU A 354 -5.83 -15.75 -26.79
N ASP A 355 -6.88 -15.45 -27.56
CA ASP A 355 -6.92 -15.70 -29.00
C ASP A 355 -5.93 -14.79 -29.77
N ALA A 356 -5.15 -15.36 -30.68
CA ALA A 356 -4.16 -14.60 -31.46
C ALA A 356 -4.77 -13.58 -32.41
N GLY A 357 -5.95 -13.87 -32.97
CA GLY A 357 -6.70 -12.96 -33.84
C GLY A 357 -7.20 -11.75 -33.07
N TYR A 358 -7.70 -11.98 -31.87
CA TYR A 358 -8.10 -10.91 -30.94
C TYR A 358 -6.89 -10.03 -30.57
N LEU A 359 -5.78 -10.61 -30.13
CA LEU A 359 -4.58 -9.85 -29.77
C LEU A 359 -4.03 -9.01 -30.93
N LYS A 360 -4.16 -9.51 -32.16
CA LYS A 360 -3.80 -8.75 -33.36
C LYS A 360 -4.75 -7.56 -33.60
N GLN A 361 -6.05 -7.72 -33.38
CA GLN A 361 -7.03 -6.63 -33.47
C GLN A 361 -6.77 -5.53 -32.43
N GLU A 362 -6.28 -5.89 -31.26
CA GLU A 362 -5.86 -4.97 -30.19
C GLU A 362 -4.43 -4.41 -30.40
N ASN A 363 -3.89 -4.53 -31.61
CA ASN A 363 -2.53 -4.08 -31.95
C ASN A 363 -1.45 -4.60 -31.00
N LEU A 364 -1.60 -5.84 -30.54
CA LEU A 364 -0.71 -6.53 -29.59
C LEU A 364 -0.66 -5.88 -28.20
N ARG A 365 -1.64 -5.07 -27.83
CA ARG A 365 -1.69 -4.27 -26.59
C ARG A 365 -2.88 -4.68 -25.74
N GLU A 366 -2.68 -5.70 -24.91
CA GLU A 366 -3.71 -6.21 -23.99
C GLU A 366 -3.58 -5.52 -22.62
N PRO A 367 -4.51 -4.62 -22.23
CA PRO A 367 -4.48 -4.00 -20.93
C PRO A 367 -5.06 -4.94 -19.86
N ILE A 368 -4.69 -4.68 -18.61
CA ILE A 368 -5.09 -5.50 -17.45
C ILE A 368 -6.62 -5.62 -17.32
N GLU A 369 -7.34 -4.53 -17.53
CA GLU A 369 -8.81 -4.47 -17.37
C GLU A 369 -9.53 -5.43 -18.31
N ARG A 370 -8.97 -5.67 -19.49
CA ARG A 370 -9.50 -6.67 -20.43
C ARG A 370 -9.02 -8.07 -20.09
N PHE A 371 -7.72 -8.22 -19.79
CA PHE A 371 -7.17 -9.53 -19.47
C PHE A 371 -7.90 -10.21 -18.30
N THR A 372 -8.22 -9.46 -17.22
CA THR A 372 -8.98 -9.99 -16.07
C THR A 372 -10.37 -10.49 -16.44
N ASN A 373 -10.99 -9.90 -17.46
CA ASN A 373 -12.30 -10.28 -17.96
C ASN A 373 -12.27 -11.36 -19.04
N ASP A 374 -11.22 -11.41 -19.87
CA ASP A 374 -11.20 -12.23 -21.07
C ASP A 374 -10.62 -13.64 -20.86
N LEU A 375 -9.70 -13.82 -19.90
CA LEU A 375 -9.03 -15.12 -19.68
C LEU A 375 -10.02 -16.28 -19.44
N LEU A 376 -11.10 -16.04 -18.68
CA LEU A 376 -12.11 -17.05 -18.33
C LEU A 376 -13.51 -16.70 -18.83
N LYS A 377 -13.60 -15.87 -19.87
CA LYS A 377 -14.86 -15.37 -20.45
C LYS A 377 -15.80 -16.51 -20.89
N ASP A 378 -15.26 -17.58 -21.45
CA ASP A 378 -15.97 -18.78 -21.87
C ASP A 378 -16.63 -19.53 -20.70
N GLN A 379 -16.13 -19.35 -19.46
CA GLN A 379 -16.69 -19.91 -18.23
C GLN A 379 -17.60 -18.92 -17.50
N ASN A 380 -17.87 -17.74 -18.06
CA ASN A 380 -18.58 -16.64 -17.43
C ASN A 380 -17.96 -16.24 -16.08
N ARG A 381 -16.61 -16.15 -16.05
CA ARG A 381 -15.82 -15.75 -14.90
C ARG A 381 -14.87 -14.60 -15.25
N SER A 382 -14.61 -13.73 -14.27
CA SER A 382 -13.46 -12.83 -14.22
C SER A 382 -12.42 -13.38 -13.25
N ILE A 383 -11.18 -12.92 -13.38
CA ILE A 383 -10.11 -13.21 -12.42
C ILE A 383 -9.78 -11.96 -11.61
N GLY A 384 -9.20 -12.13 -10.43
CA GLY A 384 -8.83 -11.03 -9.54
C GLY A 384 -7.62 -10.24 -10.04
N ARG A 385 -7.62 -8.94 -9.81
CA ARG A 385 -6.49 -8.05 -10.08
C ARG A 385 -5.42 -8.14 -9.00
N TYR A 386 -5.82 -8.23 -7.73
CA TYR A 386 -4.88 -8.41 -6.62
C TYR A 386 -4.33 -9.84 -6.55
N ASP A 387 -5.11 -10.83 -6.93
CA ASP A 387 -4.64 -12.20 -7.06
C ASP A 387 -5.40 -12.90 -8.19
N SER A 388 -4.71 -13.10 -9.29
CA SER A 388 -5.32 -13.67 -10.51
C SER A 388 -5.76 -15.13 -10.38
N ARG A 389 -5.49 -15.77 -9.25
CA ARG A 389 -5.99 -17.13 -8.95
C ARG A 389 -7.45 -17.13 -8.47
N PHE A 390 -7.92 -15.99 -7.91
CA PHE A 390 -9.30 -15.82 -7.49
C PHE A 390 -10.21 -15.59 -8.69
N THR A 391 -11.44 -16.12 -8.61
CA THR A 391 -12.41 -15.96 -9.69
C THR A 391 -13.75 -15.46 -9.17
N GLY A 392 -14.38 -14.57 -9.94
CA GLY A 392 -15.72 -14.03 -9.68
C GLY A 392 -16.73 -14.40 -10.76
N ILE A 393 -18.01 -14.35 -10.41
CA ILE A 393 -19.11 -14.49 -11.37
C ILE A 393 -19.27 -13.14 -12.11
N ARG A 394 -19.26 -13.16 -13.45
CA ARG A 394 -19.57 -11.96 -14.24
C ARG A 394 -21.06 -11.68 -14.15
N LEU A 395 -21.43 -10.54 -13.57
CA LEU A 395 -22.82 -10.12 -13.45
C LEU A 395 -23.39 -9.68 -14.81
N HIS A 396 -22.55 -9.07 -15.64
CA HIS A 396 -22.89 -8.55 -16.94
C HIS A 396 -22.01 -9.15 -18.05
N PRO A 397 -22.27 -10.41 -18.46
CA PRO A 397 -21.38 -11.14 -19.38
C PRO A 397 -21.18 -10.48 -20.76
N GLY A 398 -22.05 -9.57 -21.14
CA GLY A 398 -22.01 -8.82 -22.41
C GLY A 398 -21.21 -7.52 -22.39
N THR A 399 -20.63 -7.14 -21.25
CA THR A 399 -19.85 -5.91 -21.10
C THR A 399 -18.37 -6.24 -20.91
N ASP A 400 -17.49 -5.31 -21.33
CA ASP A 400 -16.05 -5.40 -21.08
C ASP A 400 -15.64 -4.70 -19.75
N SER A 401 -16.64 -4.19 -18.99
CA SER A 401 -16.39 -3.61 -17.67
C SER A 401 -16.29 -4.67 -16.60
N GLU A 402 -15.34 -4.48 -15.67
CA GLU A 402 -15.24 -5.27 -14.45
C GLU A 402 -16.44 -4.97 -13.55
N ASP A 403 -17.16 -6.00 -13.12
CA ASP A 403 -18.28 -5.86 -12.18
C ASP A 403 -17.79 -5.63 -10.75
N PHE A 404 -16.77 -6.36 -10.33
CA PHE A 404 -16.05 -6.28 -9.06
C PHE A 404 -14.77 -7.12 -9.11
N ASP A 405 -13.78 -6.80 -8.26
CA ASP A 405 -12.56 -7.60 -8.13
C ASP A 405 -12.77 -8.74 -7.12
N PRO A 406 -12.82 -10.02 -7.55
CA PRO A 406 -13.05 -11.15 -6.64
C PRO A 406 -11.94 -11.32 -5.59
N SER A 407 -10.74 -10.84 -5.85
CA SER A 407 -9.63 -10.90 -4.88
C SER A 407 -9.73 -9.81 -3.82
N ASP A 408 -10.31 -8.64 -4.12
CA ASP A 408 -10.63 -7.61 -3.13
C ASP A 408 -11.76 -8.07 -2.20
N GLU A 409 -12.84 -8.58 -2.79
CA GLU A 409 -14.00 -9.09 -2.02
C GLU A 409 -13.63 -10.21 -1.05
N ALA A 410 -12.64 -11.02 -1.40
CA ALA A 410 -12.17 -12.12 -0.53
C ALA A 410 -11.53 -11.62 0.77
N VAL A 411 -11.02 -10.40 0.83
CA VAL A 411 -10.26 -9.90 1.99
C VAL A 411 -10.86 -8.65 2.62
N ASN A 412 -11.46 -7.75 1.83
CA ASN A 412 -11.91 -6.44 2.32
C ASN A 412 -12.99 -6.58 3.40
N GLY A 413 -14.06 -7.31 3.11
CA GLY A 413 -15.15 -7.56 4.06
C GLY A 413 -14.68 -8.25 5.34
N PRO A 414 -14.01 -9.41 5.25
CA PRO A 414 -13.50 -10.14 6.41
C PRO A 414 -12.52 -9.31 7.27
N CYS A 415 -11.55 -8.62 6.68
CA CYS A 415 -10.59 -7.79 7.43
C CYS A 415 -11.27 -6.60 8.11
N THR A 416 -12.19 -5.93 7.42
CA THR A 416 -12.94 -4.80 7.99
C THR A 416 -13.80 -5.24 9.18
N ALA A 417 -14.54 -6.34 9.04
CA ALA A 417 -15.37 -6.87 10.12
C ALA A 417 -14.52 -7.34 11.31
N ALA A 418 -13.45 -8.08 11.04
CA ALA A 418 -12.52 -8.56 12.06
C ALA A 418 -11.86 -7.39 12.82
N PHE A 419 -11.38 -6.35 12.12
CA PHE A 419 -10.75 -5.20 12.75
C PHE A 419 -11.73 -4.40 13.62
N ASN A 420 -12.96 -4.17 13.13
CA ASN A 420 -13.97 -3.46 13.89
C ASN A 420 -14.38 -4.18 15.20
N ASP A 421 -14.38 -5.51 15.21
CA ASP A 421 -14.59 -6.31 16.43
C ASP A 421 -13.35 -6.24 17.34
N TYR A 422 -12.16 -6.45 16.77
CA TYR A 422 -10.89 -6.50 17.48
C TYR A 422 -10.56 -5.19 18.20
N VAL A 423 -10.66 -4.06 17.50
CA VAL A 423 -10.31 -2.75 18.05
C VAL A 423 -11.16 -2.36 19.25
N ARG A 424 -12.44 -2.79 19.29
CA ARG A 424 -13.36 -2.52 20.39
C ARG A 424 -13.24 -3.55 21.51
N ARG A 425 -13.26 -4.83 21.17
CA ARG A 425 -13.34 -5.90 22.16
C ARG A 425 -12.02 -6.22 22.83
N GLU A 426 -10.93 -6.24 22.07
CA GLU A 426 -9.61 -6.59 22.59
C GLU A 426 -8.77 -5.34 22.90
N LEU A 427 -8.69 -4.38 21.96
CA LEU A 427 -7.90 -3.16 22.15
C LEU A 427 -8.62 -2.08 22.97
N LYS A 428 -9.91 -2.26 23.30
CA LYS A 428 -10.71 -1.36 24.15
C LYS A 428 -10.77 0.08 23.64
N PHE A 429 -10.61 0.28 22.34
CA PHE A 429 -10.71 1.58 21.71
C PHE A 429 -12.14 1.80 21.21
N GLU A 430 -12.89 2.66 21.88
CA GLU A 430 -14.30 2.93 21.62
C GLU A 430 -14.46 4.16 20.73
N THR A 431 -15.18 3.99 19.64
CA THR A 431 -15.56 5.08 18.72
C THR A 431 -16.74 4.67 17.85
N ASP A 432 -17.65 5.60 17.59
CA ASP A 432 -18.74 5.43 16.61
C ASP A 432 -18.34 5.87 15.20
N MET A 433 -17.10 6.35 15.04
CA MET A 433 -16.57 6.75 13.74
C MET A 433 -16.46 5.52 12.81
N PRO A 434 -16.88 5.63 11.54
CA PRO A 434 -16.65 4.56 10.57
C PRO A 434 -15.14 4.39 10.31
N TYR A 435 -14.72 3.12 10.21
CA TYR A 435 -13.37 2.76 9.80
C TYR A 435 -13.29 2.75 8.27
N GLU A 436 -12.62 3.76 7.71
CA GLU A 436 -12.48 3.92 6.25
C GLU A 436 -11.35 3.02 5.73
N THR A 437 -11.69 1.80 5.36
CA THR A 437 -10.72 0.82 4.83
C THR A 437 -10.10 1.33 3.54
N ILE A 438 -10.95 1.86 2.63
CA ILE A 438 -10.56 2.55 1.40
C ILE A 438 -11.29 3.90 1.35
N ALA A 439 -10.57 4.99 1.52
CA ALA A 439 -11.10 6.34 1.51
C ALA A 439 -11.04 6.97 0.11
N GLN A 440 -12.00 7.84 -0.19
CA GLN A 440 -12.01 8.65 -1.41
C GLN A 440 -11.07 9.85 -1.24
N VAL A 441 -9.83 9.72 -1.70
CA VAL A 441 -8.77 10.75 -1.57
C VAL A 441 -8.49 11.48 -2.89
N ASN A 442 -9.53 11.76 -3.65
CA ASN A 442 -9.41 12.39 -4.97
C ASN A 442 -9.60 13.92 -4.92
N PRO A 443 -8.89 14.67 -5.77
CA PRO A 443 -7.79 14.24 -6.63
C PRO A 443 -6.52 13.98 -5.83
N TRP A 444 -5.78 12.92 -6.17
CA TRP A 444 -4.47 12.66 -5.57
C TRP A 444 -3.36 13.24 -6.44
N ASN A 445 -2.59 14.16 -5.90
CA ASN A 445 -1.51 14.80 -6.64
C ASN A 445 -0.26 13.89 -6.64
N LEU A 446 -0.02 13.24 -7.77
CA LEU A 446 1.20 12.45 -8.01
C LEU A 446 2.31 13.34 -8.59
N ALA A 447 2.15 13.75 -9.85
CA ALA A 447 3.09 14.59 -10.58
C ALA A 447 2.41 15.22 -11.81
N GLU A 448 2.75 16.47 -12.11
CA GLU A 448 2.27 17.14 -13.33
C GLU A 448 3.11 16.74 -14.55
N ASN A 449 2.46 16.48 -15.68
CA ASN A 449 3.05 16.17 -16.99
C ASN A 449 4.09 15.05 -16.98
N LYS A 450 4.04 14.15 -16.00
CA LYS A 450 4.92 12.98 -15.91
C LYS A 450 4.33 11.94 -14.95
N TYR A 451 4.85 10.73 -15.01
CA TYR A 451 4.56 9.70 -14.03
C TYR A 451 5.37 9.93 -12.75
N LEU A 452 4.79 9.59 -11.59
CA LEU A 452 5.55 9.56 -10.34
C LEU A 452 6.60 8.46 -10.42
N ASP A 453 7.85 8.83 -10.18
CA ASP A 453 9.01 7.94 -10.10
C ASP A 453 9.76 8.22 -8.80
N VAL A 454 9.82 7.23 -7.92
CA VAL A 454 10.54 7.29 -6.64
C VAL A 454 11.77 6.35 -6.61
N ALA A 455 12.08 5.70 -7.73
CA ALA A 455 13.26 4.87 -7.83
C ALA A 455 14.54 5.72 -7.70
N THR A 456 14.54 6.92 -8.28
CA THR A 456 15.64 7.89 -8.10
C THR A 456 15.77 8.32 -6.64
N THR A 457 14.66 8.63 -5.98
CA THR A 457 14.62 8.99 -4.55
C THR A 457 15.20 7.88 -3.67
N LEU A 458 14.80 6.61 -3.94
CA LEU A 458 15.35 5.46 -3.22
C LEU A 458 16.85 5.30 -3.47
N LYS A 459 17.32 5.47 -4.73
CA LYS A 459 18.75 5.44 -5.07
C LYS A 459 19.53 6.50 -4.28
N GLU A 460 19.02 7.72 -4.18
CA GLU A 460 19.66 8.81 -3.44
C GLU A 460 19.75 8.49 -1.95
N ALA A 461 18.66 7.98 -1.35
CA ALA A 461 18.64 7.56 0.04
C ALA A 461 19.65 6.43 0.33
N MET A 462 19.75 5.43 -0.57
CA MET A 462 20.74 4.34 -0.48
C MET A 462 22.16 4.84 -0.66
N SER A 463 22.39 5.82 -1.54
CA SER A 463 23.74 6.39 -1.76
C SER A 463 24.24 7.16 -0.55
N ARG A 464 23.34 7.84 0.18
CA ARG A 464 23.65 8.54 1.44
C ARG A 464 23.74 7.60 2.64
N ASN A 465 23.01 6.47 2.58
CA ASN A 465 23.02 5.43 3.59
C ASN A 465 23.40 4.08 2.96
N PRO A 466 24.69 3.79 2.75
CA PRO A 466 25.13 2.55 2.11
C PRO A 466 24.86 1.28 2.94
N TYR A 467 24.38 1.44 4.17
CA TYR A 467 23.95 0.34 5.06
C TYR A 467 22.45 0.01 4.90
N LEU A 468 21.68 0.83 4.21
CA LEU A 468 20.26 0.62 4.00
C LEU A 468 20.02 -0.65 3.20
N LYS A 469 19.22 -1.58 3.76
CA LYS A 469 18.81 -2.82 3.10
C LYS A 469 17.37 -2.72 2.60
N ILE A 470 17.15 -3.23 1.39
CA ILE A 470 15.84 -3.24 0.74
C ILE A 470 15.44 -4.69 0.47
N TRP A 471 14.24 -5.05 0.88
CA TRP A 471 13.65 -6.34 0.59
C TRP A 471 12.39 -6.17 -0.24
N VAL A 472 12.42 -6.64 -1.49
CA VAL A 472 11.31 -6.57 -2.44
C VAL A 472 10.60 -7.91 -2.47
N CYS A 473 9.34 -7.93 -2.06
CA CYS A 473 8.51 -9.11 -1.98
C CYS A 473 7.45 -9.08 -3.08
N CYS A 474 7.44 -10.07 -3.96
CA CYS A 474 6.60 -10.09 -5.16
C CYS A 474 5.77 -11.36 -5.23
N GLY A 475 4.46 -11.23 -5.52
CA GLY A 475 3.59 -12.33 -5.90
C GLY A 475 3.63 -12.57 -7.41
N TYR A 476 3.72 -13.83 -7.86
CA TYR A 476 3.68 -14.16 -9.29
C TYR A 476 2.31 -13.91 -9.93
N TYR A 477 1.25 -13.91 -9.12
CA TYR A 477 -0.14 -13.75 -9.56
C TYR A 477 -0.71 -12.35 -9.31
N ASP A 478 0.17 -11.38 -8.96
CA ASP A 478 -0.19 -9.99 -8.69
C ASP A 478 -0.28 -9.20 -10.00
N LEU A 479 -1.52 -8.92 -10.43
CA LEU A 479 -1.79 -8.07 -11.60
C LEU A 479 -1.89 -6.57 -11.25
N ALA A 480 -1.93 -6.20 -9.96
CA ALA A 480 -1.93 -4.80 -9.54
C ALA A 480 -0.54 -4.17 -9.64
N THR A 481 0.50 -4.91 -9.23
CA THR A 481 1.90 -4.49 -9.29
C THR A 481 2.79 -5.66 -9.72
N PRO A 482 2.85 -5.95 -11.04
CA PRO A 482 3.46 -7.17 -11.53
C PRO A 482 4.95 -7.26 -11.19
N TYR A 483 5.38 -8.43 -10.76
CA TYR A 483 6.74 -8.65 -10.26
C TYR A 483 7.84 -8.26 -11.26
N PHE A 484 7.59 -8.46 -12.56
CA PHE A 484 8.57 -8.16 -13.60
C PHE A 484 8.75 -6.66 -13.81
N ALA A 485 7.69 -5.86 -13.57
CA ALA A 485 7.79 -4.40 -13.53
C ALA A 485 8.68 -3.94 -12.36
N ALA A 486 8.49 -4.49 -11.16
CA ALA A 486 9.33 -4.19 -10.00
C ALA A 486 10.81 -4.52 -10.28
N GLN A 487 11.10 -5.68 -10.88
CA GLN A 487 12.45 -6.05 -11.27
C GLN A 487 13.04 -5.09 -12.32
N SER A 488 12.25 -4.72 -13.33
CA SER A 488 12.67 -3.80 -14.39
C SER A 488 13.06 -2.44 -13.83
N VAL A 489 12.25 -1.87 -12.95
CA VAL A 489 12.51 -0.59 -12.31
C VAL A 489 13.79 -0.64 -11.48
N VAL A 490 13.96 -1.66 -10.63
CA VAL A 490 15.16 -1.79 -9.78
C VAL A 490 16.42 -1.97 -10.62
N ARG A 491 16.38 -2.79 -11.68
CA ARG A 491 17.52 -2.92 -12.63
C ARG A 491 17.84 -1.58 -13.31
N GLY A 492 16.82 -0.78 -13.63
CA GLY A 492 16.94 0.54 -14.23
C GLY A 492 17.53 1.62 -13.31
N MET A 493 17.58 1.40 -11.98
CA MET A 493 18.17 2.35 -11.03
C MET A 493 19.67 2.58 -11.26
N ASN A 494 20.37 1.66 -11.91
CA ASN A 494 21.83 1.75 -12.14
C ASN A 494 22.59 2.11 -10.86
N LEU A 495 22.41 1.28 -9.83
CA LEU A 495 23.06 1.46 -8.53
C LEU A 495 24.56 1.21 -8.62
N ASP A 496 25.31 1.94 -7.80
CA ASP A 496 26.73 1.66 -7.59
C ASP A 496 26.91 0.19 -7.14
N PRO A 497 27.92 -0.53 -7.66
CA PRO A 497 28.19 -1.91 -7.27
C PRO A 497 28.29 -2.12 -5.76
N ALA A 498 28.80 -1.14 -4.99
CA ALA A 498 28.95 -1.23 -3.55
C ALA A 498 27.63 -1.33 -2.76
N ILE A 499 26.51 -0.88 -3.36
CA ILE A 499 25.20 -0.88 -2.71
C ILE A 499 24.16 -1.70 -3.47
N ARG A 500 24.48 -2.21 -4.65
CA ARG A 500 23.54 -2.96 -5.50
C ARG A 500 22.99 -4.20 -4.78
N ASP A 501 23.84 -4.92 -4.08
CA ASP A 501 23.50 -6.15 -3.38
C ASP A 501 22.70 -5.90 -2.08
N ASN A 502 22.47 -4.63 -1.75
CA ASN A 502 21.58 -4.26 -0.65
C ASN A 502 20.09 -4.41 -1.02
N ILE A 503 19.76 -4.66 -2.29
CA ILE A 503 18.38 -4.95 -2.72
C ILE A 503 18.24 -6.44 -2.99
N GLN A 504 17.32 -7.08 -2.26
CA GLN A 504 17.00 -8.49 -2.41
C GLN A 504 15.56 -8.67 -2.86
N PHE A 505 15.33 -9.64 -3.74
CA PHE A 505 14.01 -10.04 -4.20
C PHE A 505 13.63 -11.40 -3.63
N THR A 506 12.38 -11.51 -3.19
CA THR A 506 11.76 -12.79 -2.89
C THR A 506 10.44 -12.92 -3.63
N PHE A 507 10.21 -14.09 -4.23
CA PHE A 507 9.02 -14.39 -5.00
C PHE A 507 8.16 -15.43 -4.30
N TYR A 508 6.84 -15.25 -4.43
CA TYR A 508 5.82 -16.09 -3.81
C TYR A 508 4.82 -16.55 -4.85
N GLU A 509 4.39 -17.79 -4.76
CA GLU A 509 3.26 -18.29 -5.55
C GLU A 509 1.93 -17.77 -4.96
N SER A 510 1.81 -16.47 -4.88
CA SER A 510 0.71 -15.70 -4.29
C SER A 510 0.45 -14.43 -5.10
N GLY A 511 -0.58 -13.67 -4.72
CA GLY A 511 -0.93 -12.39 -5.33
C GLY A 511 -0.34 -11.19 -4.60
N HIS A 512 -1.04 -10.06 -4.68
CA HIS A 512 -0.66 -8.74 -4.13
C HIS A 512 -0.52 -8.76 -2.61
N MET A 513 -1.52 -9.28 -1.91
CA MET A 513 -1.48 -9.53 -0.46
C MET A 513 -0.89 -10.90 -0.20
N LEU A 514 0.41 -11.08 -0.47
CA LEU A 514 1.08 -12.38 -0.43
C LEU A 514 0.91 -13.13 0.91
N TYR A 515 0.68 -12.41 1.98
CA TYR A 515 0.56 -12.91 3.35
C TYR A 515 -0.83 -13.49 3.70
N ILE A 516 -1.85 -13.38 2.84
CA ILE A 516 -3.17 -13.99 3.12
C ILE A 516 -3.17 -15.50 2.89
N GLU A 517 -2.31 -15.99 2.01
CA GLU A 517 -2.11 -17.42 1.76
C GLU A 517 -1.17 -17.99 2.82
N ARG A 518 -1.54 -19.13 3.42
CA ARG A 518 -0.85 -19.68 4.58
C ARG A 518 0.63 -19.98 4.33
N GLY A 519 0.93 -20.73 3.27
CA GLY A 519 2.32 -21.12 2.98
C GLY A 519 3.21 -19.94 2.61
N ALA A 520 2.65 -18.98 1.85
CA ALA A 520 3.36 -17.74 1.54
C ALA A 520 3.62 -16.90 2.79
N ARG A 521 2.65 -16.82 3.73
CA ARG A 521 2.80 -16.11 4.99
C ARG A 521 3.85 -16.73 5.91
N GLU A 522 3.89 -18.06 6.01
CA GLU A 522 4.92 -18.78 6.76
C GLU A 522 6.31 -18.50 6.19
N LYS A 523 6.48 -18.66 4.88
CA LYS A 523 7.71 -18.31 4.16
C LYS A 523 8.09 -16.84 4.34
N PHE A 524 7.12 -15.93 4.34
CA PHE A 524 7.34 -14.49 4.51
C PHE A 524 7.92 -14.16 5.89
N LYS A 525 7.50 -14.88 6.93
CA LYS A 525 8.10 -14.75 8.27
C LYS A 525 9.56 -15.25 8.29
N ASP A 526 9.84 -16.39 7.66
CA ASP A 526 11.20 -16.94 7.59
C ASP A 526 12.14 -16.03 6.80
N ASP A 527 11.65 -15.42 5.74
CA ASP A 527 12.38 -14.45 4.91
C ASP A 527 12.65 -13.14 5.69
N LEU A 528 11.72 -12.71 6.57
CA LEU A 528 11.95 -11.58 7.49
C LEU A 528 13.16 -11.81 8.39
N ASP A 529 13.31 -13.01 8.95
CA ASP A 529 14.41 -13.34 9.84
C ASP A 529 15.78 -13.14 9.16
N ARG A 530 15.88 -13.56 7.89
CA ARG A 530 17.08 -13.35 7.06
C ARG A 530 17.31 -11.87 6.76
N PHE A 531 16.26 -11.17 6.36
CA PHE A 531 16.34 -9.74 6.08
C PHE A 531 16.78 -8.92 7.30
N LEU A 532 16.18 -9.16 8.48
CA LEU A 532 16.55 -8.45 9.70
C LEU A 532 17.99 -8.78 10.13
N ALA A 533 18.43 -10.03 9.99
CA ALA A 533 19.81 -10.40 10.29
C ALA A 533 20.82 -9.58 9.45
N GLU A 534 20.50 -9.28 8.20
CA GLU A 534 21.33 -8.45 7.33
C GLU A 534 21.19 -6.95 7.62
N ALA A 535 19.95 -6.46 7.78
CA ALA A 535 19.66 -5.04 8.01
C ALA A 535 20.18 -4.54 9.36
N LEU A 536 20.33 -5.43 10.34
CA LEU A 536 20.81 -5.12 11.67
C LEU A 536 22.29 -5.50 11.88
N SER A 537 22.93 -6.15 10.90
CA SER A 537 24.33 -6.51 11.01
C SER A 537 25.23 -5.27 10.91
N ALA A 538 26.14 -5.10 11.87
CA ALA A 538 27.15 -4.03 11.88
C ALA A 538 28.29 -4.29 10.87
N LYS A 539 28.09 -5.05 9.80
CA LYS A 539 29.12 -5.28 8.79
C LYS A 539 29.46 -3.98 8.08
N ALA A 540 30.66 -3.45 8.37
CA ALA A 540 31.23 -2.39 7.59
C ALA A 540 31.28 -2.78 6.10
N VAL A 541 30.88 -1.87 5.21
CA VAL A 541 31.16 -2.01 3.78
C VAL A 541 32.67 -2.22 3.66
N SER A 542 33.09 -3.39 3.21
CA SER A 542 34.50 -3.67 3.01
C SER A 542 35.03 -2.70 1.94
N ASN A 543 35.84 -1.74 2.34
CA ASN A 543 36.64 -0.92 1.46
C ASN A 543 37.69 -1.86 0.80
N THR A 544 37.26 -2.69 -0.12
CA THR A 544 38.18 -3.43 -0.99
C THR A 544 38.42 -2.59 -2.24
N GLU A 545 39.59 -1.96 -2.22
CA GLU A 545 40.36 -1.39 -3.34
C GLU A 545 39.79 -0.13 -4.00
N ARG A 546 40.39 0.98 -3.61
CA ARG A 546 40.53 2.19 -4.46
C ARG A 546 41.62 1.97 -5.48
#